data_144047dbdcf1371a521d64e790f879c5
#
_entry.id   144047dbdcf1371a521d64e790f879c5
#
_cell.length_a   1.000
_cell.length_b   1.000
_cell.length_c   1.000
_cell.angle_alpha   90.00
_cell.angle_beta   90.00
_cell.angle_gamma   90.00
#
_symmetry.space_group_name_H-M   'P 1'
#
loop_
_entity.id
_entity.type
_entity.pdbx_description
1 polymer ?
#
loop_
_entity_poly.entity_id
_entity_poly.type
_entity_poly.pdbx_seq_one_letter_code
_entity_poly.pdbx_strand_id
1 'polypeptide(L)'
;DIQNGTIDKDRQLAADIYDKMPNKSSLLFAALFHDLAKGRGGDHSELGAVDARLFAKFHELKLSQERLICWLVENHLLMSITSQRMDIHDPDVVNRFAKAVGSQTRLDALYCLTIADIQATNDDLWNNWKAALLKELYFSTRKALHNGFENVQQLRAIVRDHKQDALQILLADDADIDTVKALWKRLPLAFFSHAEANNIARYSKALIKHQLQPDYDSQFETLILIDNVTVKGSSDVFVYSKDRPGLFVKLFNALATLKISVKQ
;
A
#
# COMPACT_ATOMS: atom_id res chain seq x y z
N ASP A 1 -23.52 -3.32 11.44
CA ASP A 1 -23.50 -3.93 10.09
C ASP A 1 -22.77 -5.28 10.08
N ILE A 2 -21.64 -5.41 10.78
CA ILE A 2 -20.93 -6.69 10.96
C ILE A 2 -21.82 -7.72 11.69
N GLN A 3 -22.68 -7.29 12.59
CA GLN A 3 -23.62 -8.19 13.30
C GLN A 3 -24.85 -8.60 12.47
N ASN A 4 -25.18 -7.92 11.37
CA ASN A 4 -26.41 -8.13 10.62
C ASN A 4 -26.27 -8.88 9.29
N GLY A 5 -25.09 -9.43 8.96
CA GLY A 5 -24.91 -10.35 7.82
C GLY A 5 -24.95 -9.73 6.42
N THR A 6 -25.05 -8.42 6.30
CA THR A 6 -25.00 -7.68 5.01
C THR A 6 -23.62 -7.10 4.79
N ILE A 7 -22.62 -7.96 4.61
CA ILE A 7 -21.25 -7.51 4.43
C ILE A 7 -20.87 -7.65 2.96
N ASP A 8 -20.48 -6.53 2.35
CA ASP A 8 -19.84 -6.48 1.04
C ASP A 8 -18.52 -7.29 1.06
N LYS A 9 -18.15 -7.91 -0.07
CA LYS A 9 -16.93 -8.75 -0.19
C LYS A 9 -15.65 -8.03 0.25
N ASP A 10 -15.60 -6.70 0.08
CA ASP A 10 -14.45 -5.90 0.47
C ASP A 10 -14.34 -5.69 1.99
N ARG A 11 -15.42 -5.91 2.72
CA ARG A 11 -15.50 -5.82 4.20
C ARG A 11 -15.33 -7.17 4.88
N GLN A 12 -15.40 -8.26 4.12
CA GLN A 12 -15.38 -9.63 4.67
C GLN A 12 -14.12 -9.87 5.50
N LEU A 13 -12.96 -9.39 5.05
CA LEU A 13 -11.71 -9.55 5.80
C LEU A 13 -11.77 -8.88 7.18
N ALA A 14 -12.33 -7.66 7.27
CA ALA A 14 -12.46 -6.96 8.55
C ALA A 14 -13.43 -7.69 9.48
N ALA A 15 -14.53 -8.26 8.95
CA ALA A 15 -15.46 -9.07 9.70
C ALA A 15 -14.81 -10.34 10.25
N ASP A 16 -14.07 -11.07 9.40
CA ASP A 16 -13.36 -12.29 9.78
C ASP A 16 -12.30 -12.03 10.86
N ILE A 17 -11.61 -10.89 10.79
CA ILE A 17 -10.63 -10.46 11.78
C ILE A 17 -11.34 -10.09 13.09
N TYR A 18 -12.40 -9.29 13.02
CA TYR A 18 -13.18 -8.86 14.18
C TYR A 18 -13.76 -10.06 14.92
N ASP A 19 -14.31 -11.05 14.21
CA ASP A 19 -14.90 -12.24 14.82
C ASP A 19 -13.89 -13.06 15.61
N LYS A 20 -12.66 -13.13 15.14
CA LYS A 20 -11.55 -13.84 15.80
C LYS A 20 -10.83 -13.03 16.87
N MET A 21 -11.17 -11.74 17.01
CA MET A 21 -10.49 -10.86 17.95
C MET A 21 -10.84 -11.20 19.40
N PRO A 22 -9.85 -11.47 20.27
CA PRO A 22 -10.10 -11.89 21.65
C PRO A 22 -10.69 -10.78 22.53
N ASN A 23 -10.44 -9.51 22.19
CA ASN A 23 -10.80 -8.33 22.99
C ASN A 23 -11.54 -7.28 22.15
N LYS A 24 -12.76 -7.60 21.72
CA LYS A 24 -13.61 -6.68 20.93
C LYS A 24 -13.90 -5.36 21.63
N SER A 25 -14.02 -5.36 22.96
CA SER A 25 -14.26 -4.15 23.75
C SER A 25 -13.15 -3.11 23.62
N SER A 26 -11.88 -3.53 23.49
CA SER A 26 -10.77 -2.58 23.29
C SER A 26 -10.89 -1.83 21.96
N LEU A 27 -11.33 -2.50 20.90
CA LEU A 27 -11.58 -1.87 19.60
C LEU A 27 -12.76 -0.88 19.69
N LEU A 28 -13.84 -1.25 20.38
CA LEU A 28 -15.01 -0.38 20.55
C LEU A 28 -14.66 0.87 21.35
N PHE A 29 -13.86 0.76 22.43
CA PHE A 29 -13.37 1.91 23.15
C PHE A 29 -12.44 2.78 22.29
N ALA A 30 -11.53 2.18 21.51
CA ALA A 30 -10.70 2.93 20.58
C ALA A 30 -11.56 3.70 19.55
N ALA A 31 -12.60 3.07 19.01
CA ALA A 31 -13.54 3.71 18.09
C ALA A 31 -14.33 4.86 18.75
N LEU A 32 -14.61 4.77 20.05
CA LEU A 32 -15.27 5.87 20.79
C LEU A 32 -14.33 7.07 20.96
N PHE A 33 -13.04 6.81 21.26
CA PHE A 33 -12.09 7.86 21.65
C PHE A 33 -11.29 8.46 20.51
N HIS A 34 -11.20 7.81 19.31
CA HIS A 34 -10.28 8.22 18.25
C HIS A 34 -10.44 9.66 17.79
N ASP A 35 -11.67 10.16 17.78
CA ASP A 35 -12.05 11.49 17.32
C ASP A 35 -12.60 12.42 18.43
N LEU A 36 -12.70 11.93 19.66
CA LEU A 36 -13.35 12.65 20.76
C LEU A 36 -12.69 14.00 21.08
N ALA A 37 -11.40 14.11 20.84
CA ALA A 37 -10.63 15.31 21.13
C ALA A 37 -10.55 16.31 19.96
N LYS A 38 -11.26 16.07 18.85
CA LYS A 38 -11.31 17.02 17.72
C LYS A 38 -11.85 18.39 18.18
N GLY A 39 -11.21 19.46 17.69
CA GLY A 39 -11.59 20.84 18.01
C GLY A 39 -11.07 21.38 19.34
N ARG A 40 -10.31 20.60 20.13
CA ARG A 40 -9.76 21.04 21.43
C ARG A 40 -8.44 21.83 21.34
N GLY A 41 -7.90 21.98 20.12
CA GLY A 41 -6.56 22.55 19.89
C GLY A 41 -5.45 21.53 20.16
N GLY A 42 -4.47 21.48 19.27
CA GLY A 42 -3.41 20.46 19.29
C GLY A 42 -3.77 19.19 18.49
N ASP A 43 -2.94 18.15 18.62
CA ASP A 43 -3.18 16.88 17.96
C ASP A 43 -4.29 16.09 18.68
N HIS A 44 -5.41 15.88 18.00
CA HIS A 44 -6.56 15.18 18.57
C HIS A 44 -6.27 13.71 18.88
N SER A 45 -5.35 13.07 18.17
CA SER A 45 -4.97 11.68 18.40
C SER A 45 -4.20 11.55 19.72
N GLU A 46 -3.25 12.45 19.97
CA GLU A 46 -2.51 12.49 21.23
C GLU A 46 -3.43 12.82 22.41
N LEU A 47 -4.26 13.85 22.27
CA LEU A 47 -5.23 14.26 23.31
C LEU A 47 -6.25 13.15 23.60
N GLY A 48 -6.78 12.51 22.54
CA GLY A 48 -7.71 11.39 22.68
C GLY A 48 -7.08 10.18 23.37
N ALA A 49 -5.80 9.88 23.11
CA ALA A 49 -5.08 8.82 23.81
C ALA A 49 -4.91 9.10 25.31
N VAL A 50 -4.73 10.37 25.70
CA VAL A 50 -4.72 10.77 27.12
C VAL A 50 -6.08 10.51 27.77
N ASP A 51 -7.17 10.95 27.13
CA ASP A 51 -8.53 10.74 27.63
C ASP A 51 -8.87 9.23 27.74
N ALA A 52 -8.50 8.45 26.71
CA ALA A 52 -8.68 6.99 26.72
C ALA A 52 -7.92 6.32 27.85
N ARG A 53 -6.72 6.82 28.19
CA ARG A 53 -5.93 6.32 29.32
C ARG A 53 -6.58 6.61 30.66
N LEU A 54 -7.10 7.82 30.85
CA LEU A 54 -7.84 8.20 32.07
C LEU A 54 -9.08 7.32 32.23
N PHE A 55 -9.84 7.14 31.16
CA PHE A 55 -11.00 6.24 31.14
C PHE A 55 -10.61 4.81 31.50
N ALA A 56 -9.57 4.25 30.86
CA ALA A 56 -9.13 2.89 31.14
C ALA A 56 -8.73 2.67 32.60
N LYS A 57 -8.03 3.64 33.20
CA LYS A 57 -7.66 3.63 34.63
C LYS A 57 -8.88 3.74 35.54
N PHE A 58 -9.79 4.63 35.24
CA PHE A 58 -11.00 4.83 36.03
C PHE A 58 -11.88 3.58 36.06
N HIS A 59 -11.93 2.83 34.93
CA HIS A 59 -12.69 1.59 34.80
C HIS A 59 -11.89 0.33 35.10
N GLU A 60 -10.68 0.46 35.65
CA GLU A 60 -9.82 -0.64 36.06
C GLU A 60 -9.57 -1.68 34.93
N LEU A 61 -9.44 -1.18 33.67
CA LEU A 61 -9.15 -2.06 32.55
C LEU A 61 -7.75 -2.68 32.69
N LYS A 62 -7.59 -3.90 32.18
CA LYS A 62 -6.27 -4.57 32.15
C LYS A 62 -5.25 -3.72 31.40
N LEU A 63 -4.02 -3.68 31.89
CA LEU A 63 -2.92 -2.90 31.29
C LEU A 63 -2.74 -3.17 29.79
N SER A 64 -2.97 -4.42 29.34
CA SER A 64 -2.92 -4.80 27.93
C SER A 64 -4.03 -4.14 27.11
N GLN A 65 -5.22 -3.98 27.67
CA GLN A 65 -6.35 -3.29 27.04
C GLN A 65 -6.10 -1.78 27.00
N GLU A 66 -5.68 -1.17 28.12
CA GLU A 66 -5.29 0.25 28.17
C GLU A 66 -4.26 0.56 27.07
N ARG A 67 -3.16 -0.22 27.01
CA ARG A 67 -2.11 -0.03 26.01
C ARG A 67 -2.60 -0.16 24.57
N LEU A 68 -3.48 -1.10 24.29
CA LEU A 68 -4.04 -1.28 22.95
C LEU A 68 -4.97 -0.12 22.57
N ILE A 69 -5.88 0.29 23.47
CA ILE A 69 -6.81 1.38 23.25
C ILE A 69 -6.05 2.69 22.99
N CYS A 70 -5.13 3.07 23.88
CA CYS A 70 -4.35 4.30 23.74
C CYS A 70 -3.54 4.31 22.45
N TRP A 71 -2.89 3.18 22.11
CA TRP A 71 -2.11 3.07 20.89
C TRP A 71 -2.99 3.20 19.63
N LEU A 72 -4.18 2.59 19.63
CA LEU A 72 -5.11 2.68 18.50
C LEU A 72 -5.60 4.12 18.31
N VAL A 73 -5.97 4.81 19.38
CA VAL A 73 -6.42 6.21 19.32
C VAL A 73 -5.31 7.11 18.79
N GLU A 74 -4.09 6.97 19.32
CA GLU A 74 -2.92 7.75 18.89
C GLU A 74 -2.53 7.51 17.43
N ASN A 75 -2.72 6.28 16.93
CA ASN A 75 -2.26 5.86 15.62
C ASN A 75 -3.41 5.55 14.64
N HIS A 76 -4.65 5.98 14.89
CA HIS A 76 -5.81 5.59 14.07
C HIS A 76 -5.69 6.01 12.60
N LEU A 77 -4.98 7.10 12.30
CA LEU A 77 -4.73 7.59 10.94
C LEU A 77 -3.55 6.89 10.23
N LEU A 78 -2.71 6.14 10.97
CA LEU A 78 -1.45 5.61 10.46
C LEU A 78 -1.65 4.73 9.22
N MET A 79 -2.63 3.81 9.25
CA MET A 79 -2.88 2.90 8.14
C MET A 79 -3.48 3.62 6.92
N SER A 80 -4.43 4.52 7.12
CA SER A 80 -5.06 5.28 6.04
C SER A 80 -4.06 6.22 5.35
N ILE A 81 -3.19 6.88 6.13
CA ILE A 81 -2.12 7.74 5.58
C ILE A 81 -1.10 6.90 4.80
N THR A 82 -0.63 5.79 5.37
CA THR A 82 0.36 4.93 4.71
C THR A 82 -0.18 4.37 3.41
N SER A 83 -1.39 3.81 3.41
CA SER A 83 -1.98 3.18 2.22
C SER A 83 -2.30 4.16 1.09
N GLN A 84 -2.64 5.42 1.41
CA GLN A 84 -3.10 6.38 0.40
C GLN A 84 -2.00 7.36 -0.07
N ARG A 85 -0.93 7.54 0.71
CA ARG A 85 0.10 8.57 0.45
C ARG A 85 1.50 8.02 0.24
N MET A 86 1.72 6.73 0.50
CA MET A 86 3.03 6.09 0.37
C MET A 86 2.96 4.94 -0.63
N ASP A 87 4.09 4.60 -1.22
CA ASP A 87 4.20 3.41 -2.07
C ASP A 87 4.22 2.15 -1.19
N ILE A 88 3.07 1.47 -1.10
CA ILE A 88 2.92 0.25 -0.29
C ILE A 88 3.61 -0.98 -0.91
N HIS A 89 4.12 -0.86 -2.14
CA HIS A 89 4.96 -1.86 -2.78
C HIS A 89 6.44 -1.67 -2.44
N ASP A 90 6.80 -0.52 -1.84
CA ASP A 90 8.14 -0.31 -1.30
C ASP A 90 8.30 -1.05 0.04
N PRO A 91 9.19 -2.05 0.11
CA PRO A 91 9.44 -2.81 1.33
C PRO A 91 9.87 -1.96 2.52
N ASP A 92 10.54 -0.84 2.27
CA ASP A 92 10.95 0.07 3.34
C ASP A 92 9.75 0.77 3.97
N VAL A 93 8.73 1.08 3.18
CA VAL A 93 7.45 1.62 3.66
C VAL A 93 6.72 0.57 4.50
N VAL A 94 6.57 -0.64 3.97
CA VAL A 94 5.91 -1.76 4.68
C VAL A 94 6.63 -2.06 5.99
N ASN A 95 7.97 -2.07 6.01
CA ASN A 95 8.72 -2.34 7.23
C ASN A 95 8.65 -1.23 8.26
N ARG A 96 8.71 0.04 7.84
CA ARG A 96 8.48 1.16 8.76
C ARG A 96 7.10 1.07 9.39
N PHE A 97 6.09 0.78 8.58
CA PHE A 97 4.73 0.57 9.06
C PHE A 97 4.65 -0.64 10.00
N ALA A 98 5.22 -1.78 9.65
CA ALA A 98 5.26 -2.98 10.49
C ALA A 98 5.97 -2.74 11.83
N LYS A 99 7.08 -1.98 11.83
CA LYS A 99 7.78 -1.56 13.06
C LYS A 99 6.90 -0.67 13.93
N ALA A 100 6.20 0.29 13.35
CA ALA A 100 5.30 1.18 14.08
C ALA A 100 4.12 0.41 14.70
N VAL A 101 3.55 -0.54 13.97
CA VAL A 101 2.47 -1.41 14.44
C VAL A 101 2.96 -2.39 15.51
N GLY A 102 4.08 -3.05 15.29
CA GLY A 102 4.80 -3.87 16.27
C GLY A 102 4.19 -5.23 16.61
N SER A 103 2.91 -5.49 16.32
CA SER A 103 2.28 -6.79 16.61
C SER A 103 1.06 -7.06 15.73
N GLN A 104 0.76 -8.37 15.52
CA GLN A 104 -0.42 -8.81 14.79
C GLN A 104 -1.72 -8.28 15.43
N THR A 105 -1.81 -8.30 16.77
CA THR A 105 -3.00 -7.79 17.48
C THR A 105 -3.28 -6.32 17.19
N ARG A 106 -2.24 -5.48 17.14
CA ARG A 106 -2.38 -4.07 16.78
C ARG A 106 -2.74 -3.90 15.30
N LEU A 107 -2.14 -4.69 14.41
CA LEU A 107 -2.44 -4.69 12.99
C LEU A 107 -3.91 -5.01 12.72
N ASP A 108 -4.41 -6.08 13.34
CA ASP A 108 -5.80 -6.53 13.22
C ASP A 108 -6.78 -5.46 13.70
N ALA A 109 -6.53 -4.91 14.88
CA ALA A 109 -7.37 -3.88 15.47
C ALA A 109 -7.33 -2.56 14.66
N LEU A 110 -6.14 -2.14 14.19
CA LEU A 110 -5.99 -0.93 13.38
C LEU A 110 -6.69 -1.08 12.02
N TYR A 111 -6.60 -2.23 11.38
CA TYR A 111 -7.29 -2.51 10.12
C TYR A 111 -8.81 -2.38 10.28
N CYS A 112 -9.38 -3.02 11.31
CA CYS A 112 -10.80 -2.92 11.60
C CYS A 112 -11.24 -1.47 11.94
N LEU A 113 -10.45 -0.75 12.76
CA LEU A 113 -10.73 0.64 13.12
C LEU A 113 -10.71 1.55 11.90
N THR A 114 -9.69 1.41 11.05
CA THR A 114 -9.54 2.24 9.84
C THR A 114 -10.70 2.05 8.87
N ILE A 115 -11.16 0.82 8.64
CA ILE A 115 -12.33 0.56 7.78
C ILE A 115 -13.59 1.16 8.39
N ALA A 116 -13.81 0.97 9.70
CA ALA A 116 -14.98 1.50 10.39
C ALA A 116 -15.02 3.03 10.35
N ASP A 117 -13.88 3.69 10.58
CA ASP A 117 -13.74 5.16 10.53
C ASP A 117 -14.04 5.73 9.15
N ILE A 118 -13.43 5.18 8.08
CA ILE A 118 -13.67 5.64 6.71
C ILE A 118 -15.15 5.53 6.34
N GLN A 119 -15.79 4.43 6.71
CA GLN A 119 -17.20 4.18 6.39
C GLN A 119 -18.16 5.04 7.23
N ALA A 120 -17.83 5.28 8.50
CA ALA A 120 -18.66 6.13 9.36
C ALA A 120 -18.59 7.61 8.97
N THR A 121 -17.50 8.04 8.33
CA THR A 121 -17.29 9.43 7.94
C THR A 121 -18.10 9.81 6.71
N ASN A 122 -18.08 9.01 5.66
CA ASN A 122 -18.88 9.20 4.44
C ASN A 122 -18.82 7.95 3.58
N ASP A 123 -19.98 7.42 3.17
CA ASP A 123 -20.10 6.24 2.31
C ASP A 123 -19.38 6.42 0.95
N ASP A 124 -19.34 7.64 0.40
CA ASP A 124 -18.65 7.97 -0.85
C ASP A 124 -17.11 7.89 -0.72
N LEU A 125 -16.57 7.92 0.48
CA LEU A 125 -15.13 7.79 0.72
C LEU A 125 -14.66 6.35 0.61
N TRP A 126 -15.55 5.37 0.75
CA TRP A 126 -15.22 3.96 0.55
C TRP A 126 -15.35 3.58 -0.91
N ASN A 127 -14.31 3.03 -1.48
CA ASN A 127 -14.31 2.48 -2.84
C ASN A 127 -13.36 1.29 -2.94
N ASN A 128 -13.52 0.50 -4.01
CA ASN A 128 -12.76 -0.73 -4.23
C ASN A 128 -11.24 -0.50 -4.28
N TRP A 129 -10.81 0.66 -4.74
CA TRP A 129 -9.38 1.01 -4.78
C TRP A 129 -8.80 1.18 -3.38
N LYS A 130 -9.45 1.93 -2.49
CA LYS A 130 -9.02 2.08 -1.09
C LYS A 130 -9.07 0.76 -0.35
N ALA A 131 -10.13 -0.03 -0.57
CA ALA A 131 -10.26 -1.37 -0.01
C ALA A 131 -9.09 -2.27 -0.40
N ALA A 132 -8.69 -2.25 -1.69
CA ALA A 132 -7.56 -3.02 -2.20
C ALA A 132 -6.24 -2.58 -1.56
N LEU A 133 -5.96 -1.27 -1.48
CA LEU A 133 -4.74 -0.74 -0.86
C LEU A 133 -4.61 -1.11 0.63
N LEU A 134 -5.70 -0.94 1.39
CA LEU A 134 -5.73 -1.29 2.81
C LEU A 134 -5.49 -2.79 3.03
N LYS A 135 -6.13 -3.63 2.20
CA LYS A 135 -5.99 -5.08 2.24
C LYS A 135 -4.57 -5.51 1.88
N GLU A 136 -3.97 -4.91 0.86
CA GLU A 136 -2.60 -5.19 0.44
C GLU A 136 -1.59 -4.79 1.51
N LEU A 137 -1.72 -3.58 2.08
CA LEU A 137 -0.87 -3.13 3.19
C LEU A 137 -1.01 -4.06 4.40
N TYR A 138 -2.23 -4.51 4.72
CA TYR A 138 -2.47 -5.46 5.81
C TYR A 138 -1.70 -6.77 5.60
N PHE A 139 -1.83 -7.41 4.43
CA PHE A 139 -1.17 -8.69 4.18
C PHE A 139 0.35 -8.57 4.08
N SER A 140 0.87 -7.52 3.45
CA SER A 140 2.29 -7.25 3.37
C SER A 140 2.89 -7.02 4.76
N THR A 141 2.20 -6.26 5.61
CA THR A 141 2.61 -6.02 7.00
C THR A 141 2.53 -7.28 7.85
N ARG A 142 1.46 -8.06 7.71
CA ARG A 142 1.32 -9.35 8.39
C ARG A 142 2.47 -10.29 8.05
N LYS A 143 2.86 -10.36 6.79
CA LYS A 143 4.01 -11.14 6.33
C LYS A 143 5.32 -10.62 6.95
N ALA A 144 5.52 -9.30 6.99
CA ALA A 144 6.69 -8.69 7.61
C ALA A 144 6.78 -8.96 9.12
N LEU A 145 5.65 -8.91 9.85
CA LEU A 145 5.59 -9.22 11.27
C LEU A 145 5.85 -10.70 11.57
N HIS A 146 5.40 -11.62 10.69
CA HIS A 146 5.54 -13.06 10.89
C HIS A 146 6.93 -13.58 10.54
N ASN A 147 7.53 -13.08 9.46
CA ASN A 147 8.81 -13.57 8.95
C ASN A 147 10.01 -12.83 9.55
N GLY A 148 9.79 -11.87 10.45
CA GLY A 148 10.83 -10.94 10.87
C GLY A 148 11.25 -10.01 9.72
N PHE A 149 12.12 -9.04 10.01
CA PHE A 149 12.55 -8.05 9.01
C PHE A 149 13.61 -8.59 8.01
N GLU A 150 13.87 -9.89 7.99
CA GLU A 150 14.85 -10.55 7.09
C GLU A 150 14.45 -10.46 5.61
N ASN A 151 13.15 -10.40 5.33
CA ASN A 151 12.64 -10.36 3.95
C ASN A 151 13.05 -9.09 3.17
N VAL A 152 13.42 -8.00 3.86
CA VAL A 152 13.89 -6.75 3.23
C VAL A 152 15.27 -6.89 2.65
N GLN A 153 16.16 -7.59 3.36
CA GLN A 153 17.52 -7.82 2.85
C GLN A 153 17.49 -8.68 1.59
N GLN A 154 16.62 -9.71 1.56
CA GLN A 154 16.43 -10.54 0.38
C GLN A 154 15.86 -9.75 -0.80
N LEU A 155 14.86 -8.90 -0.57
CA LEU A 155 14.28 -8.09 -1.65
C LEU A 155 15.25 -7.03 -2.17
N ARG A 156 16.02 -6.39 -1.28
CA ARG A 156 17.11 -5.49 -1.69
C ARG A 156 18.20 -6.22 -2.48
N ALA A 157 18.50 -7.45 -2.13
CA ALA A 157 19.42 -8.28 -2.90
C ALA A 157 18.85 -8.56 -4.29
N ILE A 158 17.59 -9.01 -4.40
CA ILE A 158 16.92 -9.23 -5.68
C ILE A 158 16.92 -7.97 -6.56
N VAL A 159 16.52 -6.83 -6.01
CA VAL A 159 16.52 -5.55 -6.73
C VAL A 159 17.92 -5.15 -7.20
N ARG A 160 18.93 -5.35 -6.34
CA ARG A 160 20.32 -5.08 -6.70
C ARG A 160 20.78 -5.98 -7.84
N ASP A 161 20.49 -7.27 -7.75
CA ASP A 161 20.89 -8.26 -8.73
C ASP A 161 20.18 -8.01 -10.07
N HIS A 162 18.86 -7.77 -10.06
CA HIS A 162 18.11 -7.39 -11.27
C HIS A 162 18.64 -6.11 -11.92
N LYS A 163 18.98 -5.08 -11.10
CA LYS A 163 19.60 -3.85 -11.63
C LYS A 163 20.97 -4.11 -12.23
N GLN A 164 21.79 -4.94 -11.58
CA GLN A 164 23.13 -5.27 -12.07
C GLN A 164 23.06 -6.01 -13.38
N ASP A 165 22.20 -7.04 -13.49
CA ASP A 165 22.02 -7.81 -14.72
C ASP A 165 21.44 -6.94 -15.85
N ALA A 166 20.46 -6.07 -15.55
CA ALA A 166 19.93 -5.15 -16.55
C ALA A 166 20.97 -4.13 -17.02
N LEU A 167 21.89 -3.67 -16.13
CA LEU A 167 23.01 -2.80 -16.53
C LEU A 167 23.99 -3.52 -17.48
N GLN A 168 24.27 -4.80 -17.28
CA GLN A 168 25.10 -5.59 -18.20
C GLN A 168 24.48 -5.66 -19.60
N ILE A 169 23.16 -5.88 -19.67
CA ILE A 169 22.43 -5.91 -20.94
C ILE A 169 22.48 -4.54 -21.62
N LEU A 170 22.28 -3.47 -20.87
CA LEU A 170 22.29 -2.10 -21.39
C LEU A 170 23.69 -1.68 -21.87
N LEU A 171 24.75 -2.08 -21.15
CA LEU A 171 26.15 -1.86 -21.55
C LEU A 171 26.50 -2.58 -22.85
N ALA A 172 26.03 -3.83 -23.01
CA ALA A 172 26.26 -4.59 -24.24
C ALA A 172 25.58 -3.96 -25.46
N ASP A 173 24.61 -3.09 -25.25
CA ASP A 173 23.86 -2.35 -26.27
C ASP A 173 24.28 -0.87 -26.36
N ASP A 174 25.50 -0.51 -25.90
CA ASP A 174 26.09 0.84 -25.94
C ASP A 174 25.21 1.94 -25.30
N ALA A 175 24.40 1.61 -24.30
CA ALA A 175 23.56 2.57 -23.61
C ALA A 175 24.40 3.50 -22.71
N ASP A 176 24.05 4.81 -22.67
CA ASP A 176 24.62 5.74 -21.74
C ASP A 176 24.16 5.44 -20.29
N ILE A 177 25.08 4.91 -19.50
CA ILE A 177 24.82 4.43 -18.15
C ILE A 177 24.44 5.56 -17.18
N ASP A 178 24.94 6.76 -17.39
CA ASP A 178 24.61 7.89 -16.52
C ASP A 178 23.16 8.33 -16.73
N THR A 179 22.70 8.35 -17.98
CA THR A 179 21.29 8.56 -18.33
C THR A 179 20.40 7.45 -17.77
N VAL A 180 20.81 6.18 -17.86
CA VAL A 180 20.07 5.05 -17.27
C VAL A 180 19.96 5.20 -15.76
N LYS A 181 21.05 5.48 -15.06
CA LYS A 181 21.04 5.67 -13.60
C LYS A 181 20.20 6.87 -13.17
N ALA A 182 20.20 7.96 -13.94
CA ALA A 182 19.35 9.13 -13.69
C ALA A 182 17.86 8.79 -13.84
N LEU A 183 17.49 8.02 -14.86
CA LEU A 183 16.13 7.48 -15.03
C LEU A 183 15.75 6.59 -13.86
N TRP A 184 16.60 5.64 -13.45
CA TRP A 184 16.32 4.68 -12.40
C TRP A 184 16.13 5.30 -11.00
N LYS A 185 16.69 6.47 -10.75
CA LYS A 185 16.42 7.24 -9.51
C LYS A 185 14.98 7.74 -9.41
N ARG A 186 14.29 7.85 -10.54
CA ARG A 186 12.91 8.35 -10.64
C ARG A 186 11.87 7.23 -10.67
N LEU A 187 12.30 5.98 -10.85
CA LEU A 187 11.40 4.82 -10.92
C LEU A 187 11.21 4.20 -9.54
N PRO A 188 10.00 3.71 -9.22
CA PRO A 188 9.70 3.08 -7.95
C PRO A 188 10.47 1.76 -7.80
N LEU A 189 10.73 1.36 -6.56
CA LEU A 189 11.45 0.12 -6.25
C LEU A 189 10.69 -1.12 -6.76
N ALA A 190 9.37 -1.07 -6.75
CA ALA A 190 8.48 -2.11 -7.28
C ALA A 190 8.78 -2.46 -8.73
N PHE A 191 9.14 -1.48 -9.56
CA PHE A 191 9.57 -1.70 -10.95
C PHE A 191 10.72 -2.71 -11.05
N PHE A 192 11.69 -2.62 -10.14
CA PHE A 192 12.88 -3.49 -10.16
C PHE A 192 12.67 -4.83 -9.45
N SER A 193 11.68 -4.93 -8.57
CA SER A 193 11.42 -6.17 -7.82
C SER A 193 10.54 -7.15 -8.59
N HIS A 194 9.67 -6.67 -9.46
CA HIS A 194 8.71 -7.50 -10.20
C HIS A 194 9.13 -7.79 -11.64
N ALA A 195 9.95 -6.91 -12.27
CA ALA A 195 10.39 -7.10 -13.62
C ALA A 195 11.72 -7.87 -13.66
N GLU A 196 11.85 -8.78 -14.62
CA GLU A 196 13.11 -9.47 -14.92
C GLU A 196 14.11 -8.49 -15.57
N ALA A 197 15.41 -8.79 -15.48
CA ALA A 197 16.50 -7.93 -15.97
C ALA A 197 16.34 -7.53 -17.45
N ASN A 198 15.91 -8.47 -18.31
CA ASN A 198 15.65 -8.19 -19.73
C ASN A 198 14.53 -7.16 -19.93
N ASN A 199 13.47 -7.25 -19.15
CA ASN A 199 12.35 -6.32 -19.20
C ASN A 199 12.75 -4.94 -18.66
N ILE A 200 13.51 -4.90 -17.56
CA ILE A 200 14.07 -3.65 -17.02
C ILE A 200 14.93 -2.94 -18.07
N ALA A 201 15.82 -3.66 -18.74
CA ALA A 201 16.67 -3.10 -19.79
C ALA A 201 15.84 -2.57 -20.97
N ARG A 202 14.87 -3.36 -21.44
CA ARG A 202 13.97 -3.00 -22.55
C ARG A 202 13.13 -1.76 -22.22
N TYR A 203 12.50 -1.73 -21.04
CA TYR A 203 11.68 -0.60 -20.61
C TYR A 203 12.52 0.65 -20.39
N SER A 204 13.73 0.52 -19.83
CA SER A 204 14.64 1.65 -19.66
C SER A 204 15.03 2.28 -20.99
N LYS A 205 15.38 1.51 -22.01
CA LYS A 205 15.64 2.00 -23.37
C LYS A 205 14.45 2.73 -23.98
N ALA A 206 13.27 2.12 -23.85
CA ALA A 206 12.04 2.71 -24.40
C ALA A 206 11.70 4.03 -23.71
N LEU A 207 11.84 4.11 -22.38
CA LEU A 207 11.63 5.33 -21.61
C LEU A 207 12.61 6.44 -21.99
N ILE A 208 13.90 6.12 -22.11
CA ILE A 208 14.93 7.10 -22.52
C ILE A 208 14.61 7.61 -23.93
N LYS A 209 14.34 6.70 -24.88
CA LYS A 209 13.99 7.08 -26.25
C LYS A 209 12.73 7.96 -26.30
N HIS A 210 11.72 7.62 -25.49
CA HIS A 210 10.47 8.37 -25.39
C HIS A 210 10.69 9.80 -24.85
N GLN A 211 11.51 9.95 -23.81
CA GLN A 211 11.85 11.25 -23.20
C GLN A 211 12.76 12.14 -24.06
N LEU A 212 13.47 11.56 -25.03
CA LEU A 212 14.32 12.30 -25.97
C LEU A 212 13.59 12.78 -27.22
N GLN A 213 12.29 12.52 -27.39
CA GLN A 213 11.53 13.00 -28.53
C GLN A 213 11.38 14.53 -28.48
N PRO A 214 11.51 15.23 -29.63
CA PRO A 214 11.48 16.70 -29.66
C PRO A 214 10.19 17.32 -29.13
N ASP A 215 9.06 16.61 -29.29
CA ASP A 215 7.72 17.06 -28.88
C ASP A 215 7.29 16.45 -27.53
N TYR A 216 8.23 15.94 -26.72
CA TYR A 216 7.93 15.32 -25.44
C TYR A 216 7.33 16.32 -24.44
N ASP A 217 6.06 16.17 -24.12
CA ASP A 217 5.40 16.85 -23.01
C ASP A 217 5.06 15.86 -21.92
N SER A 218 5.81 15.93 -20.83
CA SER A 218 5.65 15.02 -19.66
C SER A 218 4.25 15.06 -19.03
N GLN A 219 3.41 16.03 -19.40
CA GLN A 219 2.04 16.14 -18.86
C GLN A 219 1.03 15.28 -19.60
N PHE A 220 1.25 14.98 -20.87
CA PHE A 220 0.25 14.37 -21.75
C PHE A 220 0.67 13.03 -22.35
N GLU A 221 1.97 12.70 -22.34
CA GLU A 221 2.44 11.50 -23.01
C GLU A 221 2.42 10.26 -22.13
N THR A 222 1.83 9.21 -22.69
CA THR A 222 1.80 7.87 -22.11
C THR A 222 2.58 6.94 -23.02
N LEU A 223 3.59 6.27 -22.48
CA LEU A 223 4.28 5.18 -23.19
C LEU A 223 3.58 3.88 -22.89
N ILE A 224 3.18 3.16 -23.95
CA ILE A 224 2.61 1.81 -23.85
C ILE A 224 3.50 0.87 -24.66
N LEU A 225 3.97 -0.18 -24.00
CA LEU A 225 4.70 -1.26 -24.66
C LEU A 225 3.92 -2.55 -24.46
N ILE A 226 3.74 -3.31 -25.54
CA ILE A 226 3.06 -4.61 -25.52
C ILE A 226 4.05 -5.66 -26.01
N ASP A 227 4.20 -6.72 -25.24
CA ASP A 227 4.97 -7.89 -25.60
C ASP A 227 4.04 -9.10 -25.75
N ASN A 228 3.92 -9.58 -26.98
CA ASN A 228 3.06 -10.72 -27.30
C ASN A 228 3.79 -12.08 -27.22
N VAL A 229 5.09 -12.07 -26.95
CA VAL A 229 5.91 -13.27 -26.90
C VAL A 229 6.20 -13.65 -25.47
N THR A 230 5.22 -14.24 -24.80
CA THR A 230 5.48 -14.82 -23.49
C THR A 230 5.36 -16.35 -23.57
N VAL A 231 6.35 -17.01 -22.97
CA VAL A 231 6.36 -18.47 -22.79
C VAL A 231 5.14 -18.96 -21.99
N LYS A 232 4.43 -18.03 -21.33
CA LYS A 232 3.29 -18.28 -20.44
C LYS A 232 1.91 -18.11 -21.11
N GLY A 233 1.84 -17.84 -22.42
CA GLY A 233 0.57 -17.63 -23.12
C GLY A 233 -0.21 -16.39 -22.69
N SER A 234 0.50 -15.38 -22.18
CA SER A 234 -0.03 -14.06 -21.81
C SER A 234 0.82 -12.98 -22.46
N SER A 235 0.25 -11.79 -22.69
CA SER A 235 0.99 -10.63 -23.16
C SER A 235 1.35 -9.74 -22.00
N ASP A 236 2.61 -9.23 -21.99
CA ASP A 236 3.03 -8.22 -21.04
C ASP A 236 2.69 -6.83 -21.56
N VAL A 237 2.01 -6.04 -20.74
CA VAL A 237 1.68 -4.65 -21.05
C VAL A 237 2.37 -3.74 -20.02
N PHE A 238 3.34 -2.95 -20.51
CA PHE A 238 3.98 -1.92 -19.71
C PHE A 238 3.38 -0.56 -20.06
N VAL A 239 2.92 0.16 -19.03
CA VAL A 239 2.36 1.50 -19.17
C VAL A 239 3.14 2.45 -18.27
N TYR A 240 3.70 3.50 -18.86
CA TYR A 240 4.33 4.60 -18.16
C TYR A 240 3.57 5.90 -18.46
N SER A 241 3.05 6.54 -17.45
CA SER A 241 2.28 7.78 -17.56
C SER A 241 2.41 8.60 -16.29
N LYS A 242 2.18 9.91 -16.39
CA LYS A 242 2.03 10.75 -15.21
C LYS A 242 0.80 10.31 -14.42
N ASP A 243 0.96 10.19 -13.11
CA ASP A 243 -0.15 9.84 -12.23
C ASP A 243 -1.24 10.93 -12.26
N ARG A 244 -2.48 10.51 -12.46
CA ARG A 244 -3.66 11.36 -12.56
C ARG A 244 -4.83 10.67 -11.87
N PRO A 245 -5.71 11.42 -11.18
CA PRO A 245 -6.92 10.84 -10.60
C PRO A 245 -7.71 10.03 -11.64
N GLY A 246 -8.02 8.79 -11.32
CA GLY A 246 -8.80 7.89 -12.17
C GLY A 246 -8.05 7.26 -13.35
N LEU A 247 -6.73 7.45 -13.51
CA LEU A 247 -5.95 6.82 -14.59
C LEU A 247 -6.08 5.30 -14.57
N PHE A 248 -5.92 4.71 -13.40
CA PHE A 248 -6.02 3.26 -13.22
C PHE A 248 -7.41 2.72 -13.59
N VAL A 249 -8.46 3.42 -13.17
CA VAL A 249 -9.84 3.07 -13.52
C VAL A 249 -10.06 3.13 -15.04
N LYS A 250 -9.52 4.15 -15.71
CA LYS A 250 -9.62 4.28 -17.18
C LYS A 250 -8.90 3.13 -17.89
N LEU A 251 -7.70 2.76 -17.44
CA LEU A 251 -6.95 1.64 -18.00
C LEU A 251 -7.72 0.32 -17.84
N PHE A 252 -8.21 0.02 -16.63
CA PHE A 252 -8.97 -1.19 -16.38
C PHE A 252 -10.30 -1.24 -17.13
N ASN A 253 -11.01 -0.12 -17.24
CA ASN A 253 -12.24 -0.06 -18.03
C ASN A 253 -11.96 -0.28 -19.52
N ALA A 254 -10.87 0.26 -20.06
CA ALA A 254 -10.46 0.01 -21.44
C ALA A 254 -10.17 -1.48 -21.68
N LEU A 255 -9.41 -2.12 -20.79
CA LEU A 255 -9.11 -3.55 -20.88
C LEU A 255 -10.37 -4.41 -20.73
N ALA A 256 -11.25 -4.06 -19.79
CA ALA A 256 -12.53 -4.75 -19.59
C ALA A 256 -13.45 -4.62 -20.81
N THR A 257 -13.52 -3.45 -21.44
CA THR A 257 -14.31 -3.21 -22.68
C THR A 257 -13.80 -4.11 -23.82
N LEU A 258 -12.49 -4.33 -23.88
CA LEU A 258 -11.84 -5.22 -24.85
C LEU A 258 -11.90 -6.70 -24.44
N LYS A 259 -12.58 -7.03 -23.33
CA LYS A 259 -12.66 -8.40 -22.75
C LYS A 259 -11.28 -9.04 -22.48
N ILE A 260 -10.28 -8.21 -22.15
CA ILE A 260 -8.94 -8.68 -21.82
C ILE A 260 -8.92 -9.05 -20.34
N SER A 261 -8.53 -10.29 -20.04
CA SER A 261 -8.33 -10.75 -18.66
C SER A 261 -6.95 -10.31 -18.17
N VAL A 262 -6.91 -9.56 -17.07
CA VAL A 262 -5.66 -9.13 -16.43
C VAL A 262 -5.29 -10.16 -15.37
N LYS A 263 -4.08 -10.74 -15.49
CA LYS A 263 -3.45 -11.57 -14.45
C LYS A 263 -2.42 -10.70 -13.72
N GLN A 264 -2.44 -10.74 -12.41
CA GLN A 264 -1.38 -10.16 -11.56
C GLN A 264 -0.30 -11.19 -11.28
#